data_d78df94b89d7ef542e55a487fa0740bc
#
_entry.id   d78df94b89d7ef542e55a487fa0740bc
#
_cell.length_a   1.000
_cell.length_b   1.000
_cell.length_c   1.000
_cell.angle_alpha   90.00
_cell.angle_beta   90.00
_cell.angle_gamma   90.00
#
_symmetry.space_group_name_H-M   'P 1'
#
loop_
_entity.id
_entity.type
_entity.pdbx_description
1 polymer ?
#
loop_
_entity_poly.entity_id
_entity_poly.type
_entity_poly.pdbx_seq_one_letter_code
_entity_poly.pdbx_strand_id
1 'polypeptide(L)'
;MKRVMVEFISVLMVLTACTPASTNSVPTPQNDKLAEILARGTLVIATDADYAPQSQLLVNASPNPDTKCSPTQYTANQMLGFDVDVAVEIARHLGVEPCFVTPPWSQLVAGSWGDNWDVHVGSVAITFERMQVLYFSQPYYATPTVILIHKDNVTFKNPEDLSGKRIGICVGCTFESYLMGTLQIPGEKIEYRIQNAQIVGYENEGPAIEALSAGDGVELDAVMTILPLAKQNIASGKPVVILGEPLLFAYASVTLDRSSRRDPVRLLDEISRIIRELHANAILKNLSIKHQGLDLTQEAAHYDIAALNQIH
;
A
#
# COMPACT_ATOMS: atom_id res chain seq x y z
N MET A 1 -41.87 -96.33 8.80
CA MET A 1 -41.18 -95.44 7.86
C MET A 1 -41.59 -94.03 8.17
N LYS A 2 -40.78 -93.27 8.90
CA LYS A 2 -41.00 -91.85 9.23
C LYS A 2 -40.02 -91.01 8.44
N ARG A 3 -40.48 -90.10 7.57
CA ARG A 3 -39.71 -89.14 6.87
C ARG A 3 -39.45 -87.94 7.77
N VAL A 4 -38.20 -87.63 7.98
CA VAL A 4 -37.74 -86.41 8.67
C VAL A 4 -37.51 -85.32 7.60
N MET A 5 -38.22 -84.21 7.73
CA MET A 5 -38.11 -83.03 6.88
C MET A 5 -37.15 -82.07 7.54
N VAL A 6 -36.06 -81.76 6.89
CA VAL A 6 -35.08 -80.85 7.36
C VAL A 6 -35.39 -79.48 6.72
N GLU A 7 -35.73 -78.48 7.52
CA GLU A 7 -35.94 -77.10 7.10
C GLU A 7 -34.55 -76.37 7.03
N PHE A 8 -34.24 -75.84 5.86
CA PHE A 8 -33.09 -74.97 5.69
C PHE A 8 -33.53 -73.54 5.96
N ILE A 9 -33.00 -72.95 7.04
CA ILE A 9 -33.11 -71.51 7.30
C ILE A 9 -32.01 -70.78 6.57
N SER A 10 -32.37 -70.06 5.50
CA SER A 10 -31.44 -69.12 4.82
C SER A 10 -31.34 -67.80 5.61
N VAL A 11 -30.21 -67.58 6.23
CA VAL A 11 -29.89 -66.30 6.84
C VAL A 11 -29.38 -65.32 5.74
N LEU A 12 -30.21 -64.34 5.43
CA LEU A 12 -29.89 -63.27 4.51
C LEU A 12 -29.01 -62.21 5.23
N MET A 13 -27.68 -62.21 4.97
CA MET A 13 -26.77 -61.17 5.47
C MET A 13 -26.90 -59.89 4.63
N VAL A 14 -27.54 -58.88 5.21
CA VAL A 14 -27.58 -57.51 4.61
C VAL A 14 -26.24 -56.81 4.87
N LEU A 15 -25.38 -56.76 3.83
CA LEU A 15 -24.18 -55.94 3.86
C LEU A 15 -24.55 -54.47 3.63
N THR A 16 -24.60 -53.66 4.70
CA THR A 16 -24.66 -52.20 4.62
C THR A 16 -23.33 -51.67 4.14
N ALA A 17 -23.23 -51.35 2.85
CA ALA A 17 -22.09 -50.62 2.27
C ALA A 17 -22.17 -49.17 2.74
N CYS A 18 -21.29 -48.77 3.67
CA CYS A 18 -20.98 -47.36 3.92
C CYS A 18 -20.29 -46.78 2.72
N THR A 19 -21.00 -46.06 1.87
CA THR A 19 -20.37 -45.18 0.85
C THR A 19 -19.68 -44.03 1.58
N PRO A 20 -18.35 -43.81 1.37
CA PRO A 20 -17.73 -42.60 1.90
C PRO A 20 -18.37 -41.40 1.22
N ALA A 21 -18.83 -40.42 2.01
CA ALA A 21 -19.27 -39.12 1.50
C ALA A 21 -18.10 -38.49 0.70
N SER A 22 -18.25 -38.38 -0.62
CA SER A 22 -17.36 -37.57 -1.43
C SER A 22 -17.45 -36.14 -0.94
N THR A 23 -16.43 -35.69 -0.21
CA THR A 23 -16.23 -34.25 0.01
C THR A 23 -15.97 -33.66 -1.36
N ASN A 24 -16.97 -32.99 -1.93
CA ASN A 24 -16.80 -32.12 -3.07
C ASN A 24 -15.85 -30.99 -2.65
N SER A 25 -14.55 -31.21 -2.73
CA SER A 25 -13.58 -30.12 -2.75
C SER A 25 -13.87 -29.34 -4.04
N VAL A 26 -14.42 -28.14 -3.88
CA VAL A 26 -14.48 -27.15 -4.98
C VAL A 26 -13.06 -27.05 -5.51
N PRO A 27 -12.81 -27.28 -6.81
CA PRO A 27 -11.46 -27.16 -7.36
C PRO A 27 -11.00 -25.73 -7.10
N THR A 28 -9.95 -25.56 -6.29
CA THR A 28 -9.28 -24.28 -6.16
C THR A 28 -8.76 -23.91 -7.55
N PRO A 29 -9.14 -22.76 -8.11
CA PRO A 29 -8.63 -22.36 -9.42
C PRO A 29 -7.09 -22.41 -9.39
N GLN A 30 -6.48 -23.19 -10.27
CA GLN A 30 -5.01 -23.35 -10.34
C GLN A 30 -4.26 -22.04 -10.59
N ASN A 31 -4.98 -20.95 -10.89
CA ASN A 31 -4.44 -19.64 -11.23
C ASN A 31 -4.97 -18.53 -10.29
N ASP A 32 -5.06 -18.78 -8.99
CA ASP A 32 -5.63 -17.83 -8.01
C ASP A 32 -4.56 -17.39 -7.00
N LYS A 33 -4.21 -16.11 -7.01
CA LYS A 33 -3.20 -15.52 -6.12
C LYS A 33 -3.60 -15.61 -4.65
N LEU A 34 -4.86 -15.35 -4.32
CA LEU A 34 -5.36 -15.47 -2.94
C LEU A 34 -5.24 -16.90 -2.43
N ALA A 35 -5.64 -17.89 -3.24
CA ALA A 35 -5.53 -19.30 -2.86
C ALA A 35 -4.08 -19.73 -2.62
N GLU A 36 -3.14 -19.24 -3.42
CA GLU A 36 -1.71 -19.48 -3.24
C GLU A 36 -1.21 -18.91 -1.89
N ILE A 37 -1.57 -17.66 -1.57
CA ILE A 37 -1.20 -16.98 -0.31
C ILE A 37 -1.76 -17.74 0.90
N LEU A 38 -3.04 -18.12 0.86
CA LEU A 38 -3.68 -18.88 1.95
C LEU A 38 -3.03 -20.25 2.16
N ALA A 39 -2.68 -20.96 1.07
CA ALA A 39 -1.99 -22.25 1.13
C ALA A 39 -0.56 -22.13 1.68
N ARG A 40 0.16 -21.07 1.32
CA ARG A 40 1.51 -20.76 1.82
C ARG A 40 1.48 -20.30 3.28
N GLY A 41 0.40 -19.65 3.70
CA GLY A 41 0.22 -19.11 5.04
C GLY A 41 1.01 -17.83 5.32
N THR A 42 1.49 -17.15 4.28
CA THR A 42 2.21 -15.87 4.36
C THR A 42 1.74 -14.90 3.28
N LEU A 43 1.70 -13.61 3.58
CA LEU A 43 1.53 -12.52 2.61
C LEU A 43 2.87 -11.80 2.47
N VAL A 44 3.47 -11.83 1.28
CA VAL A 44 4.72 -11.12 0.99
C VAL A 44 4.39 -9.70 0.56
N ILE A 45 4.81 -8.73 1.35
CA ILE A 45 4.44 -7.33 1.25
C ILE A 45 5.68 -6.51 0.90
N ALA A 46 5.66 -5.82 -0.21
CA ALA A 46 6.65 -4.79 -0.49
C ALA A 46 6.27 -3.48 0.20
N THR A 47 7.26 -2.79 0.77
CA THR A 47 7.11 -1.46 1.37
C THR A 47 8.45 -0.73 1.32
N ASP A 48 8.47 0.55 1.70
CA ASP A 48 9.71 1.32 1.76
C ASP A 48 10.47 1.06 3.08
N ALA A 49 11.80 1.07 3.01
CA ALA A 49 12.65 0.89 4.19
C ALA A 49 12.91 2.19 4.96
N ASP A 50 12.73 3.35 4.34
CA ASP A 50 13.12 4.67 4.87
C ASP A 50 12.11 5.76 4.46
N TYR A 51 10.87 5.58 4.87
CA TYR A 51 9.77 6.52 4.61
C TYR A 51 8.93 6.80 5.86
N ALA A 52 9.59 7.08 6.99
CA ALA A 52 8.90 7.41 8.24
C ALA A 52 8.07 8.71 8.10
N PRO A 53 6.85 8.79 8.67
CA PRO A 53 6.22 7.85 9.59
C PRO A 53 5.43 6.70 8.91
N GLN A 54 5.52 6.56 7.59
CA GLN A 54 4.75 5.59 6.82
C GLN A 54 5.34 4.17 6.93
N SER A 55 6.64 4.03 6.67
CA SER A 55 7.35 2.76 6.80
C SER A 55 8.83 3.01 7.11
N GLN A 56 9.39 2.15 7.96
CA GLN A 56 10.80 2.19 8.35
C GLN A 56 11.28 0.81 8.74
N LEU A 57 12.48 0.44 8.27
CA LEU A 57 13.17 -0.78 8.68
C LEU A 57 13.95 -0.51 9.99
N LEU A 58 13.74 -1.35 10.99
CA LEU A 58 14.45 -1.33 12.26
C LEU A 58 15.71 -2.22 12.16
N VAL A 59 16.81 -1.67 11.70
CA VAL A 59 18.03 -2.40 11.34
C VAL A 59 18.64 -3.25 12.45
N ASN A 60 18.33 -2.95 13.73
CA ASN A 60 18.83 -3.70 14.89
C ASN A 60 17.80 -4.68 15.48
N ALA A 61 16.60 -4.78 14.91
CA ALA A 61 15.58 -5.69 15.38
C ALA A 61 15.85 -7.12 14.84
N SER A 62 15.80 -8.11 15.72
CA SER A 62 15.92 -9.51 15.32
C SER A 62 14.59 -10.01 14.72
N PRO A 63 14.61 -10.90 13.73
CA PRO A 63 13.39 -11.51 13.20
C PRO A 63 12.66 -12.32 14.28
N ASN A 64 11.36 -12.51 14.11
CA ASN A 64 10.59 -13.40 14.96
C ASN A 64 11.11 -14.85 14.80
N PRO A 65 11.46 -15.56 15.89
CA PRO A 65 12.11 -16.89 15.80
C PRO A 65 11.21 -17.97 15.19
N ASP A 66 9.89 -17.87 15.35
CA ASP A 66 8.91 -18.87 14.87
C ASP A 66 8.25 -18.46 13.55
N THR A 67 8.92 -17.63 12.74
CA THR A 67 8.36 -17.07 11.50
C THR A 67 8.32 -18.08 10.36
N LYS A 68 7.31 -17.95 9.49
CA LYS A 68 7.24 -18.60 8.18
C LYS A 68 7.88 -17.74 7.08
N CYS A 69 8.29 -16.50 7.38
CA CYS A 69 8.96 -15.65 6.41
C CYS A 69 10.29 -16.26 5.95
N SER A 70 10.65 -16.09 4.69
CA SER A 70 11.94 -16.56 4.19
C SER A 70 13.09 -15.76 4.81
N PRO A 71 14.33 -16.30 4.82
CA PRO A 71 15.48 -15.58 5.37
C PRO A 71 15.83 -14.25 4.70
N THR A 72 15.28 -14.00 3.52
CA THR A 72 15.45 -12.74 2.75
C THR A 72 14.32 -11.74 2.98
N GLN A 73 13.38 -12.06 3.85
CA GLN A 73 12.24 -11.22 4.19
C GLN A 73 12.35 -10.74 5.64
N TYR A 74 11.75 -9.60 5.91
CA TYR A 74 11.64 -9.06 7.26
C TYR A 74 10.31 -9.47 7.90
N THR A 75 10.34 -9.73 9.19
CA THR A 75 9.13 -9.97 9.99
C THR A 75 8.54 -8.65 10.48
N ALA A 76 7.27 -8.65 10.89
CA ALA A 76 6.56 -7.44 11.29
C ALA A 76 7.26 -6.65 12.41
N ASN A 77 7.94 -7.33 13.35
CA ASN A 77 8.68 -6.68 14.44
C ASN A 77 9.99 -5.99 14.02
N GLN A 78 10.41 -6.20 12.77
CA GLN A 78 11.54 -5.49 12.16
C GLN A 78 11.11 -4.25 11.36
N MET A 79 9.81 -4.00 11.24
CA MET A 79 9.25 -2.89 10.51
C MET A 79 8.43 -1.99 11.42
N LEU A 80 8.35 -0.70 11.12
CA LEU A 80 7.58 0.29 11.87
C LEU A 80 6.92 1.27 10.91
N GLY A 81 5.68 1.70 11.20
CA GLY A 81 5.03 2.78 10.48
C GLY A 81 3.55 2.54 10.22
N PHE A 82 2.90 3.54 9.64
CA PHE A 82 1.48 3.48 9.32
C PHE A 82 1.15 2.40 8.27
N ASP A 83 1.88 2.41 7.15
CA ASP A 83 1.70 1.43 6.07
C ASP A 83 1.99 0.01 6.55
N VAL A 84 2.98 -0.13 7.45
CA VAL A 84 3.33 -1.43 8.07
C VAL A 84 2.17 -1.96 8.91
N ASP A 85 1.60 -1.13 9.79
CA ASP A 85 0.48 -1.56 10.63
C ASP A 85 -0.78 -1.87 9.80
N VAL A 86 -1.03 -1.12 8.71
CA VAL A 86 -2.11 -1.43 7.75
C VAL A 86 -1.87 -2.79 7.09
N ALA A 87 -0.65 -3.07 6.65
CA ALA A 87 -0.27 -4.36 6.04
C ALA A 87 -0.43 -5.53 7.01
N VAL A 88 -0.04 -5.35 8.29
CA VAL A 88 -0.24 -6.33 9.36
C VAL A 88 -1.72 -6.61 9.59
N GLU A 89 -2.56 -5.58 9.62
CA GLU A 89 -4.01 -5.75 9.78
C GLU A 89 -4.63 -6.51 8.59
N ILE A 90 -4.20 -6.23 7.35
CA ILE A 90 -4.64 -6.97 6.17
C ILE A 90 -4.26 -8.46 6.29
N ALA A 91 -3.00 -8.76 6.60
CA ALA A 91 -2.52 -10.13 6.77
C ALA A 91 -3.27 -10.86 7.90
N ARG A 92 -3.54 -10.19 9.02
CA ARG A 92 -4.32 -10.71 10.14
C ARG A 92 -5.75 -11.10 9.71
N HIS A 93 -6.43 -10.27 8.92
CA HIS A 93 -7.77 -10.56 8.41
C HIS A 93 -7.77 -11.72 7.39
N LEU A 94 -6.69 -11.88 6.63
CA LEU A 94 -6.49 -13.03 5.74
C LEU A 94 -6.11 -14.31 6.50
N GLY A 95 -5.75 -14.24 7.79
CA GLY A 95 -5.29 -15.37 8.60
C GLY A 95 -3.91 -15.88 8.21
N VAL A 96 -3.03 -15.01 7.71
CA VAL A 96 -1.66 -15.33 7.27
C VAL A 96 -0.62 -14.44 7.96
N GLU A 97 0.65 -14.86 7.94
CA GLU A 97 1.74 -14.08 8.49
C GLU A 97 2.21 -13.01 7.49
N PRO A 98 2.38 -11.74 7.90
CA PRO A 98 2.97 -10.70 7.06
C PRO A 98 4.50 -10.85 6.99
N CYS A 99 5.03 -10.90 5.77
CA CYS A 99 6.46 -10.93 5.48
C CYS A 99 6.83 -9.76 4.58
N PHE A 100 7.81 -8.96 4.95
CA PHE A 100 8.13 -7.72 4.24
C PHE A 100 9.39 -7.84 3.38
N VAL A 101 9.40 -7.12 2.27
CA VAL A 101 10.55 -6.85 1.41
C VAL A 101 10.60 -5.35 1.10
N THR A 102 11.82 -4.83 0.86
CA THR A 102 12.04 -3.40 0.67
C THR A 102 12.77 -3.11 -0.66
N PRO A 103 12.13 -3.37 -1.82
CA PRO A 103 12.72 -3.04 -3.11
C PRO A 103 12.72 -1.53 -3.36
N PRO A 104 13.54 -1.02 -4.31
CA PRO A 104 13.55 0.38 -4.67
C PRO A 104 12.18 0.88 -5.15
N TRP A 105 11.83 2.13 -4.85
CA TRP A 105 10.57 2.77 -5.26
C TRP A 105 10.24 2.60 -6.74
N SER A 106 11.23 2.79 -7.61
CA SER A 106 11.07 2.64 -9.06
C SER A 106 10.55 1.26 -9.49
N GLN A 107 10.93 0.20 -8.77
CA GLN A 107 10.40 -1.15 -9.03
C GLN A 107 8.97 -1.32 -8.51
N LEU A 108 8.64 -0.67 -7.38
CA LEU A 108 7.32 -0.76 -6.76
C LEU A 108 6.23 -0.21 -7.68
N VAL A 109 6.47 0.95 -8.31
CA VAL A 109 5.47 1.63 -9.15
C VAL A 109 5.47 1.22 -10.62
N ALA A 110 6.52 0.52 -11.08
CA ALA A 110 6.64 0.11 -12.48
C ALA A 110 5.76 -1.09 -12.87
N GLY A 111 5.24 -1.84 -11.89
CA GLY A 111 4.64 -3.16 -12.15
C GLY A 111 5.69 -4.18 -12.60
N SER A 112 5.25 -5.32 -13.17
CA SER A 112 6.15 -6.39 -13.65
C SER A 112 7.09 -6.91 -12.57
N TRP A 113 6.53 -7.16 -11.38
CA TRP A 113 7.28 -7.57 -10.18
C TRP A 113 7.85 -8.99 -10.24
N GLY A 114 7.48 -9.76 -11.26
CA GLY A 114 7.93 -11.15 -11.42
C GLY A 114 7.47 -12.09 -10.30
N ASP A 115 6.40 -11.72 -9.57
CA ASP A 115 5.89 -12.42 -8.38
C ASP A 115 6.92 -12.51 -7.23
N ASN A 116 7.87 -11.55 -7.13
CA ASN A 116 8.81 -11.47 -6.01
C ASN A 116 8.12 -11.08 -4.69
N TRP A 117 6.96 -10.45 -4.78
CA TRP A 117 6.04 -10.14 -3.67
C TRP A 117 4.59 -10.18 -4.16
N ASP A 118 3.65 -10.25 -3.23
CA ASP A 118 2.23 -10.40 -3.54
C ASP A 118 1.52 -9.07 -3.72
N VAL A 119 1.82 -8.13 -2.83
CA VAL A 119 1.19 -6.81 -2.75
C VAL A 119 2.22 -5.75 -2.38
N HIS A 120 1.93 -4.50 -2.71
CA HIS A 120 2.68 -3.37 -2.19
C HIS A 120 1.77 -2.51 -1.30
N VAL A 121 2.22 -2.24 -0.08
CA VAL A 121 1.61 -1.32 0.90
C VAL A 121 2.67 -0.29 1.26
N GLY A 122 2.61 0.88 0.62
CA GLY A 122 3.67 1.89 0.72
C GLY A 122 3.22 3.24 0.16
N SER A 123 2.03 3.70 0.54
CA SER A 123 1.53 5.04 0.22
C SER A 123 1.43 5.36 -1.29
N VAL A 124 1.13 4.36 -2.12
CA VAL A 124 1.02 4.54 -3.57
C VAL A 124 -0.27 5.26 -3.93
N ALA A 125 -0.14 6.45 -4.45
CA ALA A 125 -1.27 7.23 -4.96
C ALA A 125 -1.85 6.61 -6.23
N ILE A 126 -3.19 6.59 -6.32
CA ILE A 126 -3.94 6.19 -7.52
C ILE A 126 -3.73 7.26 -8.59
N THR A 127 -3.19 6.89 -9.74
CA THR A 127 -3.09 7.74 -10.94
C THR A 127 -3.47 6.95 -12.18
N PHE A 128 -3.97 7.63 -13.24
CA PHE A 128 -4.27 6.94 -14.51
C PHE A 128 -3.05 6.25 -15.11
N GLU A 129 -1.86 6.84 -14.96
CA GLU A 129 -0.60 6.25 -15.42
C GLU A 129 -0.32 4.92 -14.72
N ARG A 130 -0.36 4.90 -13.39
CA ARG A 130 -0.08 3.70 -12.59
C ARG A 130 -1.15 2.62 -12.76
N MET A 131 -2.41 3.01 -13.03
CA MET A 131 -3.49 2.05 -13.32
C MET A 131 -3.23 1.23 -14.58
N GLN A 132 -2.33 1.63 -15.48
CA GLN A 132 -1.97 0.84 -16.65
C GLN A 132 -1.18 -0.43 -16.29
N VAL A 133 -0.44 -0.41 -15.18
CA VAL A 133 0.48 -1.47 -14.77
C VAL A 133 0.14 -2.10 -13.41
N LEU A 134 -0.66 -1.43 -12.59
CA LEU A 134 -1.07 -1.86 -11.25
C LEU A 134 -2.60 -1.90 -11.11
N TYR A 135 -3.09 -2.84 -10.30
CA TYR A 135 -4.42 -2.79 -9.70
C TYR A 135 -4.36 -2.04 -8.38
N PHE A 136 -5.45 -1.37 -8.03
CA PHE A 136 -5.59 -0.60 -6.80
C PHE A 136 -6.78 -1.09 -5.98
N SER A 137 -6.57 -1.33 -4.70
CA SER A 137 -7.64 -1.62 -3.74
C SER A 137 -8.42 -0.36 -3.37
N GLN A 138 -9.47 -0.51 -2.54
CA GLN A 138 -10.02 0.61 -1.77
C GLN A 138 -8.88 1.38 -1.11
N PRO A 139 -8.82 2.72 -1.21
CA PRO A 139 -7.78 3.50 -0.51
C PRO A 139 -7.89 3.36 1.00
N TYR A 140 -6.76 3.30 1.69
CA TYR A 140 -6.73 3.24 3.14
C TYR A 140 -6.49 4.60 3.80
N TYR A 141 -5.96 5.61 3.06
CA TYR A 141 -5.93 7.02 3.49
C TYR A 141 -5.80 7.95 2.29
N ALA A 142 -6.02 9.26 2.54
CA ALA A 142 -5.78 10.32 1.57
C ALA A 142 -4.82 11.33 2.19
N THR A 143 -3.68 11.58 1.54
CA THR A 143 -2.67 12.48 2.07
C THR A 143 -2.64 13.81 1.32
N PRO A 144 -2.64 14.94 2.05
CA PRO A 144 -2.42 16.24 1.46
C PRO A 144 -0.98 16.37 0.94
N THR A 145 -0.82 16.81 -0.32
CA THR A 145 0.47 17.24 -0.88
C THR A 145 0.72 18.69 -0.49
N VAL A 146 1.86 18.95 0.13
CA VAL A 146 2.26 20.28 0.62
C VAL A 146 3.63 20.67 0.07
N ILE A 147 3.92 21.97 0.17
CA ILE A 147 5.20 22.55 -0.19
C ILE A 147 5.94 22.94 1.08
N LEU A 148 7.20 22.57 1.19
CA LEU A 148 8.14 23.09 2.17
C LEU A 148 9.04 24.15 1.55
N ILE A 149 9.25 25.23 2.28
CA ILE A 149 10.27 26.27 2.00
C ILE A 149 11.16 26.42 3.22
N HIS A 150 12.35 27.00 3.06
CA HIS A 150 13.20 27.32 4.20
C HIS A 150 12.53 28.37 5.10
N LYS A 151 12.62 28.20 6.42
CA LYS A 151 11.92 29.08 7.41
C LYS A 151 12.32 30.55 7.32
N ASP A 152 13.53 30.85 6.83
CA ASP A 152 14.04 32.21 6.69
C ASP A 152 13.62 32.86 5.35
N ASN A 153 12.94 32.11 4.46
CA ASN A 153 12.37 32.68 3.25
C ASN A 153 11.22 33.64 3.61
N VAL A 154 11.35 34.89 3.15
CA VAL A 154 10.33 35.93 3.37
C VAL A 154 9.65 36.36 2.07
N THR A 155 10.05 35.79 0.92
CA THR A 155 9.60 36.20 -0.40
C THR A 155 8.42 35.40 -0.91
N PHE A 156 8.40 34.10 -0.71
CA PHE A 156 7.32 33.23 -1.18
C PHE A 156 6.11 33.31 -0.22
N LYS A 157 4.94 33.55 -0.77
CA LYS A 157 3.67 33.65 -0.03
C LYS A 157 2.65 32.61 -0.49
N ASN A 158 2.73 32.22 -1.77
CA ASN A 158 1.80 31.31 -2.43
C ASN A 158 2.59 30.33 -3.31
N PRO A 159 2.01 29.17 -3.65
CA PRO A 159 2.63 28.20 -4.56
C PRO A 159 3.04 28.81 -5.92
N GLU A 160 2.31 29.80 -6.43
CA GLU A 160 2.57 30.47 -7.70
C GLU A 160 3.94 31.19 -7.73
N ASP A 161 4.40 31.66 -6.56
CA ASP A 161 5.71 32.32 -6.41
C ASP A 161 6.90 31.38 -6.69
N LEU A 162 6.63 30.06 -6.70
CA LEU A 162 7.60 29.03 -7.02
C LEU A 162 7.73 28.74 -8.52
N SER A 163 6.99 29.43 -9.37
CA SER A 163 7.13 29.29 -10.82
C SER A 163 8.54 29.68 -11.27
N GLY A 164 9.18 28.76 -12.03
CA GLY A 164 10.59 28.91 -12.46
C GLY A 164 11.63 28.63 -11.37
N LYS A 165 11.25 28.23 -10.16
CA LYS A 165 12.16 27.95 -9.03
C LYS A 165 12.61 26.49 -9.00
N ARG A 166 13.71 26.22 -8.26
CA ARG A 166 14.27 24.89 -8.06
C ARG A 166 13.44 24.16 -7.00
N ILE A 167 12.75 23.12 -7.40
CA ILE A 167 11.88 22.34 -6.52
C ILE A 167 12.38 20.91 -6.42
N GLY A 168 12.75 20.49 -5.21
CA GLY A 168 13.12 19.11 -4.89
C GLY A 168 11.90 18.21 -4.83
N ILE A 169 12.01 17.03 -5.46
CA ILE A 169 10.96 15.98 -5.46
C ILE A 169 11.60 14.60 -5.44
N CYS A 170 10.83 13.56 -5.08
CA CYS A 170 11.21 12.19 -5.37
C CYS A 170 10.90 11.85 -6.83
N VAL A 171 11.85 11.20 -7.51
CA VAL A 171 11.70 10.77 -8.91
C VAL A 171 10.62 9.67 -9.00
N GLY A 172 9.71 9.79 -9.97
CA GLY A 172 8.57 8.86 -10.16
C GLY A 172 7.43 9.04 -9.15
N CYS A 173 7.51 10.04 -8.25
CA CYS A 173 6.41 10.44 -7.39
C CYS A 173 5.39 11.31 -8.16
N THR A 174 4.17 11.44 -7.60
CA THR A 174 3.13 12.31 -8.18
C THR A 174 3.52 13.78 -8.25
N PHE A 175 4.51 14.20 -7.46
CA PHE A 175 5.03 15.57 -7.45
C PHE A 175 5.71 15.93 -8.77
N GLU A 176 6.46 14.99 -9.35
CA GLU A 176 7.08 15.17 -10.65
C GLU A 176 6.02 15.42 -11.74
N SER A 177 5.03 14.52 -11.84
CA SER A 177 3.92 14.64 -12.78
C SER A 177 3.10 15.92 -12.54
N TYR A 178 2.94 16.37 -11.28
CA TYR A 178 2.30 17.64 -10.97
C TYR A 178 3.08 18.82 -11.54
N LEU A 179 4.38 18.91 -11.29
CA LEU A 179 5.22 20.00 -11.79
C LEU A 179 5.37 19.99 -13.32
N MET A 180 5.26 18.82 -13.94
CA MET A 180 5.22 18.66 -15.40
C MET A 180 3.85 18.99 -16.01
N GLY A 181 2.80 19.18 -15.21
CA GLY A 181 1.45 19.46 -15.69
C GLY A 181 0.74 18.24 -16.29
N THR A 182 1.17 17.02 -15.94
CA THR A 182 0.65 15.75 -16.50
C THR A 182 -0.08 14.87 -15.50
N LEU A 183 -0.07 15.22 -14.21
CA LEU A 183 -0.70 14.41 -13.17
C LEU A 183 -2.22 14.29 -13.40
N GLN A 184 -2.71 13.07 -13.45
CA GLN A 184 -4.13 12.77 -13.54
C GLN A 184 -4.52 11.79 -12.43
N ILE A 185 -5.33 12.26 -11.49
CA ILE A 185 -5.93 11.45 -10.42
C ILE A 185 -7.40 11.22 -10.79
N PRO A 186 -7.87 9.97 -10.88
CA PRO A 186 -9.27 9.69 -11.21
C PRO A 186 -10.23 10.37 -10.23
N GLY A 187 -11.25 11.04 -10.75
CA GLY A 187 -12.24 11.76 -9.94
C GLY A 187 -11.81 13.15 -9.47
N GLU A 188 -10.52 13.53 -9.63
CA GLU A 188 -10.00 14.82 -9.16
C GLU A 188 -9.71 15.78 -10.32
N LYS A 189 -9.99 17.06 -10.09
CA LYS A 189 -9.55 18.14 -10.98
C LYS A 189 -8.29 18.78 -10.43
N ILE A 190 -7.16 18.53 -11.10
CA ILE A 190 -5.86 19.06 -10.66
C ILE A 190 -5.68 20.51 -11.13
N GLU A 191 -5.38 21.42 -10.20
CA GLU A 191 -4.97 22.80 -10.49
C GLU A 191 -3.45 22.90 -10.44
N TYR A 192 -2.82 23.15 -11.60
CA TYR A 192 -1.36 23.31 -11.70
C TYR A 192 -0.97 24.75 -11.39
N ARG A 193 -0.74 25.05 -10.12
CA ARG A 193 -0.44 26.38 -9.61
C ARG A 193 1.00 26.83 -9.81
N ILE A 194 1.92 25.90 -10.11
CA ILE A 194 3.34 26.15 -10.30
C ILE A 194 3.68 25.91 -11.78
N GLN A 195 4.30 26.88 -12.44
CA GLN A 195 4.63 26.81 -13.86
C GLN A 195 6.16 26.82 -14.06
N ASN A 196 6.62 26.02 -15.05
CA ASN A 196 8.04 26.02 -15.46
C ASN A 196 9.03 25.80 -14.30
N ALA A 197 8.69 24.97 -13.31
CA ALA A 197 9.58 24.64 -12.21
C ALA A 197 10.87 23.99 -12.73
N GLN A 198 12.00 24.31 -12.10
CA GLN A 198 13.24 23.60 -12.28
C GLN A 198 13.22 22.38 -11.34
N ILE A 199 12.86 21.21 -11.89
CA ILE A 199 12.71 19.98 -11.12
C ILE A 199 14.08 19.44 -10.74
N VAL A 200 14.31 19.22 -9.43
CA VAL A 200 15.53 18.58 -8.90
C VAL A 200 15.11 17.24 -8.29
N GLY A 201 15.46 16.15 -8.99
CA GLY A 201 15.08 14.79 -8.61
C GLY A 201 15.99 14.19 -7.54
N TYR A 202 15.40 13.54 -6.55
CA TYR A 202 16.05 12.75 -5.51
C TYR A 202 15.46 11.34 -5.48
N GLU A 203 16.12 10.39 -4.83
CA GLU A 203 15.60 9.02 -4.68
C GLU A 203 14.33 8.98 -3.82
N ASN A 204 14.31 9.81 -2.75
CA ASN A 204 13.14 10.04 -1.89
C ASN A 204 13.16 11.47 -1.35
N GLU A 205 12.15 11.88 -0.55
CA GLU A 205 12.02 13.24 -0.04
C GLU A 205 13.03 13.59 1.07
N GLY A 206 13.60 12.61 1.75
CA GLY A 206 14.57 12.85 2.84
C GLY A 206 15.76 13.70 2.41
N PRO A 207 16.56 13.26 1.42
CA PRO A 207 17.67 14.06 0.87
C PRO A 207 17.24 15.42 0.31
N ALA A 208 16.04 15.52 -0.29
CA ALA A 208 15.53 16.80 -0.78
C ALA A 208 15.27 17.79 0.38
N ILE A 209 14.70 17.32 1.49
CA ILE A 209 14.46 18.15 2.69
C ILE A 209 15.79 18.54 3.35
N GLU A 210 16.80 17.66 3.35
CA GLU A 210 18.14 18.03 3.82
C GLU A 210 18.76 19.14 2.97
N ALA A 211 18.68 19.03 1.64
CA ALA A 211 19.16 20.05 0.72
C ALA A 211 18.45 21.41 0.91
N LEU A 212 17.12 21.40 1.14
CA LEU A 212 16.37 22.62 1.47
C LEU A 212 16.81 23.21 2.83
N SER A 213 17.14 22.34 3.79
CA SER A 213 17.55 22.74 5.15
C SER A 213 18.94 23.38 5.20
N ALA A 214 19.74 23.25 4.13
CA ALA A 214 21.07 23.87 4.04
C ALA A 214 21.03 25.42 3.99
N GLY A 215 19.89 26.01 3.61
CA GLY A 215 19.66 27.46 3.63
C GLY A 215 18.70 27.92 2.54
N ASP A 216 18.12 29.11 2.73
CA ASP A 216 17.18 29.71 1.80
C ASP A 216 17.84 29.95 0.42
N GLY A 217 17.34 29.29 -0.61
CA GLY A 217 17.86 29.43 -1.98
C GLY A 217 19.29 28.93 -2.19
N VAL A 218 19.90 28.16 -1.26
CA VAL A 218 21.24 27.59 -1.41
C VAL A 218 21.23 26.49 -2.47
N GLU A 219 20.62 25.35 -2.19
CA GLU A 219 20.51 24.26 -3.16
C GLU A 219 19.13 24.23 -3.81
N LEU A 220 18.07 24.37 -3.02
CA LEU A 220 16.67 24.36 -3.43
C LEU A 220 15.96 25.63 -2.97
N ASP A 221 14.87 25.95 -3.65
CA ASP A 221 13.96 27.01 -3.28
C ASP A 221 12.74 26.44 -2.53
N ALA A 222 12.35 25.19 -2.83
CA ALA A 222 11.24 24.47 -2.19
C ALA A 222 11.40 22.95 -2.32
N VAL A 223 10.60 22.20 -1.55
CA VAL A 223 10.41 20.74 -1.69
C VAL A 223 8.92 20.43 -1.69
N MET A 224 8.45 19.59 -2.61
CA MET A 224 7.12 18.99 -2.52
C MET A 224 7.18 17.69 -1.75
N THR A 225 6.24 17.51 -0.83
CA THR A 225 6.15 16.32 0.02
C THR A 225 4.72 16.11 0.53
N ILE A 226 4.50 15.06 1.30
CA ILE A 226 3.23 14.81 1.99
C ILE A 226 3.18 15.52 3.36
N LEU A 227 1.98 15.89 3.79
CA LEU A 227 1.78 16.61 5.07
C LEU A 227 2.36 15.88 6.30
N PRO A 228 2.22 14.55 6.48
CA PRO A 228 2.81 13.85 7.62
C PRO A 228 4.34 14.00 7.68
N LEU A 229 5.03 13.82 6.56
CA LEU A 229 6.48 13.93 6.47
C LEU A 229 6.96 15.37 6.70
N ALA A 230 6.23 16.36 6.15
CA ALA A 230 6.49 17.78 6.43
C ALA A 230 6.40 18.08 7.93
N LYS A 231 5.31 17.67 8.59
CA LYS A 231 5.12 17.87 10.03
C LYS A 231 6.19 17.19 10.88
N GLN A 232 6.58 15.95 10.53
CA GLN A 232 7.65 15.24 11.23
C GLN A 232 8.99 15.99 11.14
N ASN A 233 9.36 16.48 9.96
CA ASN A 233 10.60 17.22 9.77
C ASN A 233 10.60 18.56 10.50
N ILE A 234 9.48 19.30 10.50
CA ILE A 234 9.32 20.52 11.30
C ILE A 234 9.43 20.21 12.80
N ALA A 235 8.76 19.15 13.28
CA ALA A 235 8.80 18.75 14.68
C ALA A 235 10.20 18.28 15.13
N SER A 236 11.01 17.71 14.22
CA SER A 236 12.41 17.35 14.49
C SER A 236 13.35 18.55 14.52
N GLY A 237 12.85 19.77 14.28
CA GLY A 237 13.63 21.02 14.35
C GLY A 237 14.32 21.42 13.06
N LYS A 238 14.02 20.79 11.92
CA LYS A 238 14.55 21.24 10.62
C LYS A 238 14.05 22.67 10.31
N PRO A 239 14.91 23.49 9.66
CA PRO A 239 14.59 24.91 9.41
C PRO A 239 13.66 25.07 8.19
N VAL A 240 12.54 24.34 8.17
CA VAL A 240 11.55 24.35 7.08
C VAL A 240 10.15 24.69 7.60
N VAL A 241 9.32 25.25 6.74
CA VAL A 241 7.91 25.58 7.03
C VAL A 241 7.04 25.22 5.82
N ILE A 242 5.75 24.97 6.07
CA ILE A 242 4.79 24.71 4.99
C ILE A 242 4.37 26.04 4.36
N LEU A 243 4.40 26.11 3.03
CA LEU A 243 3.95 27.24 2.24
C LEU A 243 2.48 27.06 1.81
N GLY A 244 1.61 27.91 2.35
CA GLY A 244 0.19 27.96 1.97
C GLY A 244 -0.61 26.70 2.35
N GLU A 245 -1.72 26.50 1.63
CA GLU A 245 -2.60 25.35 1.78
C GLU A 245 -2.13 24.16 0.93
N PRO A 246 -2.58 22.94 1.24
CA PRO A 246 -2.28 21.77 0.40
C PRO A 246 -2.66 21.99 -1.06
N LEU A 247 -1.84 21.46 -1.98
CA LEU A 247 -2.07 21.58 -3.43
C LEU A 247 -3.16 20.61 -3.94
N LEU A 248 -3.15 19.40 -3.40
CA LEU A 248 -4.07 18.32 -3.77
C LEU A 248 -4.08 17.23 -2.69
N PHE A 249 -5.04 16.32 -2.80
CA PHE A 249 -5.07 15.08 -2.03
C PHE A 249 -4.71 13.90 -2.93
N ALA A 250 -3.84 13.03 -2.44
CA ALA A 250 -3.48 11.78 -3.09
C ALA A 250 -4.06 10.60 -2.31
N TYR A 251 -4.85 9.75 -2.98
CA TYR A 251 -5.48 8.57 -2.38
C TYR A 251 -4.52 7.40 -2.45
N ALA A 252 -4.05 6.92 -1.31
CA ALA A 252 -3.12 5.82 -1.22
C ALA A 252 -3.84 4.49 -1.05
N SER A 253 -3.44 3.51 -1.85
CA SER A 253 -4.05 2.17 -1.91
C SER A 253 -3.01 1.07 -1.84
N VAL A 254 -3.45 -0.13 -1.47
CA VAL A 254 -2.68 -1.35 -1.70
C VAL A 254 -2.68 -1.63 -3.20
N THR A 255 -1.51 -1.93 -3.74
CA THR A 255 -1.38 -2.23 -5.17
C THR A 255 -0.99 -3.69 -5.42
N LEU A 256 -1.45 -4.21 -6.57
CA LEU A 256 -1.15 -5.53 -7.08
C LEU A 256 -0.67 -5.43 -8.52
N ASP A 257 0.29 -6.30 -8.89
CA ASP A 257 0.84 -6.32 -10.25
C ASP A 257 -0.17 -6.86 -11.26
N ARG A 258 -0.47 -6.09 -12.31
CA ARG A 258 -1.31 -6.56 -13.43
C ARG A 258 -0.66 -7.70 -14.23
N SER A 259 0.67 -7.77 -14.22
CA SER A 259 1.42 -8.82 -14.93
C SER A 259 1.71 -10.07 -14.09
N SER A 260 1.11 -10.20 -12.90
CA SER A 260 1.24 -11.39 -12.06
C SER A 260 0.85 -12.66 -12.82
N ARG A 261 1.63 -13.73 -12.64
CA ARG A 261 1.34 -15.04 -13.26
C ARG A 261 0.09 -15.71 -12.70
N ARG A 262 -0.33 -15.30 -11.51
CA ARG A 262 -1.58 -15.73 -10.87
C ARG A 262 -2.60 -14.60 -10.97
N ASP A 263 -3.85 -14.97 -11.19
CA ASP A 263 -4.96 -14.00 -11.20
C ASP A 263 -5.08 -13.31 -9.84
N PRO A 264 -4.85 -11.98 -9.75
CA PRO A 264 -4.87 -11.24 -8.49
C PRO A 264 -6.27 -10.70 -8.13
N VAL A 265 -7.28 -10.83 -8.99
CA VAL A 265 -8.58 -10.15 -8.83
C VAL A 265 -9.26 -10.51 -7.51
N ARG A 266 -9.32 -11.80 -7.16
CA ARG A 266 -9.89 -12.21 -5.87
C ARG A 266 -9.14 -11.70 -4.66
N LEU A 267 -7.81 -11.58 -4.75
CA LEU A 267 -6.99 -10.96 -3.70
C LEU A 267 -7.29 -9.46 -3.60
N LEU A 268 -7.42 -8.77 -4.72
CA LEU A 268 -7.77 -7.35 -4.79
C LEU A 268 -9.14 -7.08 -4.14
N ASP A 269 -10.14 -7.89 -4.49
CA ASP A 269 -11.50 -7.77 -3.93
C ASP A 269 -11.51 -8.00 -2.42
N GLU A 270 -10.78 -9.03 -1.95
CA GLU A 270 -10.69 -9.36 -0.54
C GLU A 270 -9.94 -8.29 0.26
N ILE A 271 -8.83 -7.75 -0.25
CA ILE A 271 -8.11 -6.63 0.36
C ILE A 271 -9.02 -5.39 0.41
N SER A 272 -9.73 -5.09 -0.67
CA SER A 272 -10.66 -3.96 -0.71
C SER A 272 -11.80 -4.12 0.31
N ARG A 273 -12.32 -5.34 0.50
CA ARG A 273 -13.31 -5.66 1.53
C ARG A 273 -12.73 -5.42 2.94
N ILE A 274 -11.52 -5.92 3.20
CA ILE A 274 -10.82 -5.74 4.47
C ILE A 274 -10.62 -4.26 4.77
N ILE A 275 -10.13 -3.48 3.81
CA ILE A 275 -9.90 -2.03 4.00
C ILE A 275 -11.21 -1.30 4.33
N ARG A 276 -12.33 -1.63 3.67
CA ARG A 276 -13.64 -1.07 4.03
C ARG A 276 -14.05 -1.42 5.46
N GLU A 277 -13.78 -2.64 5.92
CA GLU A 277 -14.00 -3.03 7.32
C GLU A 277 -13.11 -2.29 8.30
N LEU A 278 -11.83 -2.10 7.96
CA LEU A 278 -10.88 -1.33 8.77
C LEU A 278 -11.31 0.16 8.89
N HIS A 279 -11.88 0.74 7.83
CA HIS A 279 -12.52 2.07 7.89
C HIS A 279 -13.73 2.07 8.81
N ALA A 280 -14.68 1.14 8.60
CA ALA A 280 -15.94 1.08 9.35
C ALA A 280 -15.73 0.87 10.85
N ASN A 281 -14.68 0.14 11.24
CA ASN A 281 -14.33 -0.14 12.63
C ASN A 281 -13.35 0.88 13.23
N ALA A 282 -13.08 1.99 12.53
CA ALA A 282 -12.15 3.05 12.91
C ALA A 282 -10.70 2.58 13.19
N ILE A 283 -10.32 1.39 12.72
CA ILE A 283 -8.95 0.87 12.88
C ILE A 283 -7.97 1.77 12.12
N LEU A 284 -8.25 2.07 10.84
CA LEU A 284 -7.41 2.96 10.03
C LEU A 284 -7.29 4.36 10.65
N LYS A 285 -8.40 4.91 11.15
CA LYS A 285 -8.39 6.19 11.88
C LYS A 285 -7.43 6.16 13.06
N ASN A 286 -7.50 5.11 13.89
CA ASN A 286 -6.64 4.99 15.07
C ASN A 286 -5.17 4.83 14.68
N LEU A 287 -4.87 4.06 13.63
CA LEU A 287 -3.52 3.91 13.10
C LEU A 287 -3.00 5.24 12.51
N SER A 288 -3.83 5.98 11.77
CA SER A 288 -3.48 7.29 11.24
C SER A 288 -3.12 8.28 12.36
N ILE A 289 -3.96 8.37 13.40
CA ILE A 289 -3.69 9.22 14.56
C ILE A 289 -2.41 8.78 15.29
N LYS A 290 -2.22 7.46 15.48
CA LYS A 290 -1.03 6.90 16.15
C LYS A 290 0.27 7.30 15.46
N HIS A 291 0.35 7.19 14.14
CA HIS A 291 1.59 7.37 13.40
C HIS A 291 1.77 8.78 12.84
N GLN A 292 0.68 9.45 12.48
CA GLN A 292 0.71 10.72 11.74
C GLN A 292 0.21 11.91 12.58
N GLY A 293 -0.37 11.62 13.76
CA GLY A 293 -0.98 12.66 14.63
C GLY A 293 -2.27 13.25 14.06
N LEU A 294 -2.81 12.74 12.98
CA LEU A 294 -3.98 13.24 12.24
C LEU A 294 -4.83 12.08 11.74
N ASP A 295 -6.15 12.30 11.61
CA ASP A 295 -7.03 11.41 10.89
C ASP A 295 -7.02 11.78 9.39
N LEU A 296 -6.29 11.03 8.59
CA LEU A 296 -6.18 11.18 7.14
C LEU A 296 -7.00 10.11 6.39
N THR A 297 -7.95 9.44 7.05
CA THR A 297 -8.66 8.30 6.46
C THR A 297 -10.07 8.63 5.96
N GLN A 298 -10.63 9.78 6.34
CA GLN A 298 -12.04 10.11 6.08
C GLN A 298 -12.34 10.22 4.58
N GLU A 299 -11.54 10.95 3.82
CA GLU A 299 -11.74 11.12 2.38
C GLU A 299 -11.58 9.77 1.64
N ALA A 300 -10.61 8.96 2.05
CA ALA A 300 -10.37 7.65 1.46
C ALA A 300 -11.53 6.66 1.67
N ALA A 301 -12.24 6.76 2.78
CA ALA A 301 -13.39 5.89 3.07
C ALA A 301 -14.55 6.08 2.07
N HIS A 302 -14.66 7.27 1.48
CA HIS A 302 -15.74 7.64 0.56
C HIS A 302 -15.34 7.56 -0.92
N TYR A 303 -14.08 7.24 -1.21
CA TYR A 303 -13.58 7.14 -2.58
C TYR A 303 -14.13 5.88 -3.28
N ASP A 304 -14.79 6.06 -4.43
CA ASP A 304 -15.39 4.95 -5.19
C ASP A 304 -14.40 4.33 -6.17
N ILE A 305 -13.58 3.42 -5.67
CA ILE A 305 -12.63 2.66 -6.50
C ILE A 305 -13.34 1.70 -7.48
N ALA A 306 -14.54 1.23 -7.16
CA ALA A 306 -15.25 0.28 -8.00
C ALA A 306 -15.69 0.91 -9.34
N ALA A 307 -16.06 2.20 -9.32
CA ALA A 307 -16.36 2.95 -10.53
C ALA A 307 -15.14 3.07 -11.46
N LEU A 308 -13.94 3.11 -10.90
CA LEU A 308 -12.69 3.28 -11.66
C LEU A 308 -12.16 1.97 -12.25
N ASN A 309 -12.32 0.85 -11.57
CA ASN A 309 -11.88 -0.46 -12.08
C ASN A 309 -12.72 -0.96 -13.29
N GLN A 310 -13.80 -0.26 -13.63
CA GLN A 310 -14.63 -0.52 -14.82
C GLN A 310 -14.19 0.27 -16.05
N ILE A 311 -13.24 1.21 -15.90
CA ILE A 311 -12.67 1.96 -17.02
C ILE A 311 -11.53 1.11 -17.62
N HIS A 312 -11.89 0.28 -18.62
CA HIS A 312 -10.96 -0.54 -19.41
C HIS A 312 -10.99 -0.09 -20.87
#